data_b79c81bbedb614b2448a7832f37da82a
#
_entry.id   b79c81bbedb614b2448a7832f37da82a
#
_cell.length_a   1.000
_cell.length_b   1.000
_cell.length_c   1.000
_cell.angle_alpha   90.00
_cell.angle_beta   90.00
_cell.angle_gamma   90.00
#
_symmetry.space_group_name_H-M   'P 1'
#
loop_
_entity.id
_entity.type
_entity.pdbx_description
1 polymer ?
#
loop_
_entity_poly.entity_id
_entity_poly.type
_entity_poly.pdbx_seq_one_letter_code
_entity_poly.pdbx_strand_id
1 'polypeptide(L)'
;MVKLLLLFTLVPLVEIWVLIEVGGIIGSLPTILLIASTGFVGVFLARYQGLAVLKKMQMDMEAGIMPGEPIFDGACILVGGALLLTPGLITDLVGFSLLLPFTRIFYKAAAQKYFTRRMENGTYQVWWR
;
A
#
# COMPACT_ATOMS: atom_id res chain seq x y z
N MET A 1 -19.36 -6.20 -4.22
CA MET A 1 -19.60 -5.80 -2.81
C MET A 1 -19.41 -6.94 -1.82
N VAL A 2 -19.98 -8.10 -2.07
CA VAL A 2 -19.85 -9.27 -1.18
C VAL A 2 -18.38 -9.69 -1.01
N LYS A 3 -17.59 -9.65 -2.09
CA LYS A 3 -16.15 -9.99 -2.05
C LYS A 3 -15.35 -9.05 -1.14
N LEU A 4 -15.65 -7.76 -1.18
CA LEU A 4 -15.00 -6.77 -0.32
C LEU A 4 -15.38 -6.97 1.14
N LEU A 5 -16.65 -7.25 1.41
CA LEU A 5 -17.12 -7.53 2.77
C LEU A 5 -16.44 -8.76 3.35
N LEU A 6 -16.33 -9.84 2.56
CA LEU A 6 -15.64 -11.05 2.95
C LEU A 6 -14.16 -10.79 3.23
N LEU A 7 -13.51 -10.03 2.37
CA LEU A 7 -12.11 -9.66 2.55
C LEU A 7 -11.91 -8.88 3.85
N PHE A 8 -12.74 -7.86 4.09
CA PHE A 8 -12.68 -7.05 5.30
C PHE A 8 -12.95 -7.84 6.58
N THR A 9 -13.70 -8.92 6.48
CA THR A 9 -13.99 -9.79 7.62
C THR A 9 -12.91 -10.85 7.81
N LEU A 10 -12.44 -11.47 6.72
CA LEU A 10 -11.48 -12.56 6.77
C LEU A 10 -10.07 -12.09 7.12
N VAL A 11 -9.65 -10.94 6.58
CA VAL A 11 -8.30 -10.44 6.81
C VAL A 11 -8.02 -10.18 8.29
N PRO A 12 -8.86 -9.45 9.05
CA PRO A 12 -8.64 -9.30 10.48
C PRO A 12 -8.66 -10.61 11.26
N LEU A 13 -9.51 -11.55 10.87
CA LEU A 13 -9.57 -12.86 11.53
C LEU A 13 -8.29 -13.66 11.32
N VAL A 14 -7.77 -13.68 10.09
CA VAL A 14 -6.50 -14.35 9.77
C VAL A 14 -5.35 -13.69 10.50
N GLU A 15 -5.34 -12.36 10.61
CA GLU A 15 -4.31 -11.62 11.32
C GLU A 15 -4.28 -11.93 12.81
N ILE A 16 -5.46 -11.96 13.44
CA ILE A 16 -5.56 -12.34 14.85
C ILE A 16 -5.03 -13.76 15.06
N TRP A 17 -5.39 -14.68 14.17
CA TRP A 17 -4.92 -16.05 14.23
C TRP A 17 -3.39 -16.11 14.10
N VAL A 18 -2.81 -15.40 13.13
CA VAL A 18 -1.34 -15.34 12.94
C VAL A 18 -0.66 -14.75 14.17
N LEU A 19 -1.22 -13.69 14.75
CA LEU A 19 -0.68 -13.06 15.96
C LEU A 19 -0.69 -14.03 17.16
N ILE A 20 -1.74 -14.82 17.31
CA ILE A 20 -1.85 -15.83 18.37
C ILE A 20 -0.77 -16.91 18.17
N GLU A 21 -0.59 -17.39 16.95
CA GLU A 21 0.43 -18.38 16.62
C GLU A 21 1.85 -17.87 16.87
N VAL A 22 2.17 -16.68 16.38
CA VAL A 22 3.47 -16.06 16.57
C VAL A 22 3.71 -15.76 18.04
N GLY A 23 2.71 -15.23 18.74
CA GLY A 23 2.79 -14.97 20.18
C GLY A 23 3.04 -16.22 21.01
N GLY A 24 2.51 -17.38 20.55
CA GLY A 24 2.77 -18.67 21.18
C GLY A 24 4.20 -19.18 20.97
N ILE A 25 4.84 -18.78 19.88
CA ILE A 25 6.22 -19.19 19.56
C ILE A 25 7.27 -18.32 20.24
N ILE A 26 7.14 -16.99 20.11
CA ILE A 26 8.14 -16.02 20.58
C ILE A 26 7.77 -15.30 21.88
N GLY A 27 6.52 -15.46 22.34
CA GLY A 27 5.99 -14.79 23.50
C GLY A 27 5.23 -13.50 23.16
N SER A 28 4.39 -13.05 24.09
CA SER A 28 3.53 -11.87 23.87
C SER A 28 4.33 -10.55 23.80
N LEU A 29 5.32 -10.38 24.66
CA LEU A 29 6.12 -9.14 24.71
C LEU A 29 6.95 -8.93 23.44
N PRO A 30 7.74 -9.91 22.94
CA PRO A 30 8.43 -9.78 21.66
C PRO A 30 7.49 -9.53 20.48
N THR A 31 6.31 -10.13 20.46
CA THR A 31 5.31 -9.93 19.42
C THR A 31 4.81 -8.48 19.43
N ILE A 32 4.50 -7.93 20.59
CA ILE A 32 4.06 -6.53 20.72
C ILE A 32 5.17 -5.57 20.28
N LEU A 33 6.41 -5.83 20.65
CA LEU A 33 7.57 -5.02 20.26
C LEU A 33 7.77 -5.07 18.74
N LEU A 34 7.61 -6.23 18.14
CA LEU A 34 7.72 -6.39 16.69
C LEU A 34 6.67 -5.56 15.96
N ILE A 35 5.41 -5.65 16.38
CA ILE A 35 4.30 -4.90 15.79
C ILE A 35 4.51 -3.40 15.96
N ALA A 36 4.88 -2.96 17.15
CA ALA A 36 5.13 -1.55 17.44
C ALA A 36 6.29 -1.01 16.58
N SER A 37 7.37 -1.77 16.46
CA SER A 37 8.53 -1.40 15.65
C SER A 37 8.19 -1.28 14.17
N THR A 38 7.48 -2.26 13.62
CA THR A 38 7.07 -2.23 12.20
C THR A 38 6.13 -1.07 11.92
N GLY A 39 5.17 -0.81 12.81
CA GLY A 39 4.25 0.31 12.69
C GLY A 39 4.98 1.65 12.71
N PHE A 40 5.92 1.82 13.62
CA PHE A 40 6.71 3.04 13.74
C PHE A 40 7.57 3.29 12.49
N VAL A 41 8.29 2.28 12.03
CA VAL A 41 9.11 2.35 10.82
C VAL A 41 8.24 2.62 9.60
N GLY A 42 7.08 1.97 9.52
CA GLY A 42 6.14 2.15 8.42
C GLY A 42 5.59 3.56 8.33
N VAL A 43 5.19 4.16 9.45
CA VAL A 43 4.70 5.54 9.49
C VAL A 43 5.81 6.51 9.07
N PHE A 44 7.02 6.29 9.54
CA PHE A 44 8.18 7.12 9.19
C PHE A 44 8.47 7.04 7.68
N LEU A 45 8.49 5.84 7.11
CA LEU A 45 8.68 5.63 5.67
C LEU A 45 7.56 6.27 4.85
N ALA A 46 6.31 6.09 5.28
CA ALA A 46 5.16 6.66 4.60
C ALA A 46 5.24 8.19 4.56
N ARG A 47 5.62 8.80 5.67
CA ARG A 47 5.80 10.25 5.74
C ARG A 47 6.92 10.74 4.82
N TYR A 48 8.06 10.09 4.85
CA TYR A 48 9.20 10.44 4.01
C TYR A 48 8.86 10.34 2.52
N GLN A 49 8.29 9.22 2.11
CA GLN A 49 7.93 8.99 0.72
C GLN A 49 6.75 9.85 0.28
N GLY A 50 5.79 10.09 1.16
CA GLY A 50 4.65 10.97 0.89
C GLY A 50 5.08 12.40 0.58
N LEU A 51 6.01 12.94 1.33
CA LEU A 51 6.56 14.28 1.09
C LEU A 51 7.31 14.35 -0.25
N ALA A 52 8.08 13.31 -0.58
CA ALA A 52 8.79 13.22 -1.86
C ALA A 52 7.83 13.19 -3.05
N VAL A 53 6.73 12.44 -2.93
CA VAL A 53 5.70 12.35 -3.97
C VAL A 53 4.96 13.68 -4.13
N LEU A 54 4.61 14.35 -3.04
CA LEU A 54 3.96 15.67 -3.11
C LEU A 54 4.85 16.68 -3.82
N LYS A 55 6.14 16.69 -3.52
CA LYS A 55 7.10 17.56 -4.18
C LYS A 55 7.18 17.30 -5.68
N LYS A 56 7.21 16.03 -6.06
CA LYS A 56 7.22 15.60 -7.46
C LYS A 56 5.94 16.02 -8.18
N MET A 57 4.79 15.88 -7.53
CA MET A 57 3.51 16.33 -8.07
C MET A 57 3.51 17.83 -8.34
N GLN A 58 4.03 18.63 -7.40
CA GLN A 58 4.13 20.09 -7.58
C GLN A 58 5.03 20.45 -8.76
N MET A 59 6.17 19.79 -8.88
CA MET A 59 7.10 19.99 -10.00
C MET A 59 6.46 19.65 -11.34
N ASP A 60 5.74 18.57 -11.42
CA ASP A 60 5.05 18.15 -12.64
C ASP A 60 3.96 19.13 -13.02
N MET A 61 3.19 19.61 -12.06
CA MET A 61 2.12 20.59 -12.31
C MET A 61 2.68 21.95 -12.77
N GLU A 62 3.79 22.38 -12.20
CA GLU A 62 4.47 23.62 -12.62
C GLU A 62 5.02 23.52 -14.04
N ALA A 63 5.47 22.31 -14.44
CA ALA A 63 5.94 22.03 -15.79
C ALA A 63 4.79 21.81 -16.80
N GLY A 64 3.54 21.81 -16.36
CA GLY A 64 2.38 21.56 -17.21
C GLY A 64 2.21 20.08 -17.56
N ILE A 65 2.87 19.17 -16.84
CA ILE A 65 2.79 17.74 -17.03
C ILE A 65 1.74 17.17 -16.08
N MET A 66 0.93 16.24 -16.59
CA MET A 66 -0.05 15.55 -15.74
C MET A 66 0.65 14.56 -14.80
N PRO A 67 0.50 14.69 -13.45
CA PRO A 67 1.24 13.87 -12.49
C PRO A 67 0.59 12.50 -12.29
N GLY A 68 0.51 11.68 -13.34
CA GLY A 68 -0.12 10.35 -13.28
C GLY A 68 0.66 9.37 -12.40
N GLU A 69 1.98 9.27 -12.59
CA GLU A 69 2.82 8.39 -11.76
C GLU A 69 2.87 8.83 -10.30
N PRO A 70 3.10 10.12 -9.96
CA PRO A 70 3.05 10.55 -8.57
C PRO A 70 1.70 10.33 -7.89
N ILE A 71 0.59 10.46 -8.63
CA ILE A 71 -0.75 10.15 -8.09
C ILE A 71 -0.85 8.68 -7.73
N PHE A 72 -0.36 7.78 -8.58
CA PHE A 72 -0.35 6.35 -8.30
C PHE A 72 0.54 6.01 -7.11
N ASP A 73 1.74 6.58 -7.06
CA ASP A 73 2.67 6.41 -5.93
C ASP A 73 2.05 6.92 -4.62
N GLY A 74 1.40 8.08 -4.67
CA GLY A 74 0.71 8.64 -3.52
C GLY A 74 -0.42 7.75 -3.01
N ALA A 75 -1.20 7.17 -3.92
CA ALA A 75 -2.26 6.22 -3.57
C ALA A 75 -1.67 4.96 -2.91
N CYS A 76 -0.59 4.40 -3.44
CA CYS A 76 0.10 3.25 -2.86
C CYS A 76 0.63 3.56 -1.45
N ILE A 77 1.22 4.72 -1.25
CA ILE A 77 1.74 5.16 0.04
C ILE A 77 0.61 5.33 1.05
N LEU A 78 -0.50 5.94 0.63
CA LEU A 78 -1.67 6.15 1.49
C LEU A 78 -2.27 4.82 1.94
N VAL A 79 -2.49 3.90 1.00
CA VAL A 79 -3.03 2.56 1.29
C VAL A 79 -2.05 1.76 2.14
N GLY A 80 -0.77 1.78 1.80
CA GLY A 80 0.28 1.09 2.55
C GLY A 80 0.40 1.62 3.98
N GLY A 81 0.37 2.93 4.15
CA GLY A 81 0.40 3.57 5.46
C GLY A 81 -0.83 3.23 6.30
N ALA A 82 -2.01 3.21 5.69
CA ALA A 82 -3.24 2.81 6.37
C ALA A 82 -3.20 1.35 6.82
N LEU A 83 -2.66 0.46 5.99
CA LEU A 83 -2.47 -0.95 6.34
C LEU A 83 -1.48 -1.12 7.49
N LEU A 84 -0.42 -0.33 7.54
CA LEU A 84 0.56 -0.37 8.62
C LEU A 84 0.01 0.16 9.94
N LEU A 85 -0.96 1.07 9.91
CA LEU A 85 -1.66 1.53 11.11
C LEU A 85 -2.49 0.43 11.74
N THR A 86 -2.98 -0.52 10.94
CA THR A 86 -3.71 -1.68 11.45
C THR A 86 -2.69 -2.73 11.92
N PRO A 87 -2.69 -3.10 13.22
CA PRO A 87 -1.72 -4.08 13.72
C PRO A 87 -1.98 -5.47 13.14
N GLY A 88 -1.02 -6.00 12.41
CA GLY A 88 -1.10 -7.34 11.85
C GLY A 88 0.14 -7.66 11.02
N LEU A 89 0.61 -8.90 11.09
CA LEU A 89 1.82 -9.31 10.36
C LEU A 89 1.60 -9.34 8.86
N ILE A 90 0.43 -9.79 8.42
CA ILE A 90 0.08 -9.88 6.99
C ILE A 90 -0.14 -8.48 6.42
N THR A 91 -0.88 -7.62 7.11
CA THR A 91 -1.09 -6.23 6.68
C THR A 91 0.21 -5.45 6.68
N ASP A 92 1.10 -5.70 7.62
CA ASP A 92 2.44 -5.08 7.64
C ASP A 92 3.24 -5.46 6.40
N LEU A 93 3.25 -6.74 6.04
CA LEU A 93 3.95 -7.20 4.83
C LEU A 93 3.39 -6.54 3.57
N VAL A 94 2.07 -6.49 3.42
CA VAL A 94 1.41 -5.84 2.28
C VAL A 94 1.68 -4.35 2.30
N GLY A 95 1.57 -3.70 3.46
CA GLY A 95 1.84 -2.27 3.63
C GLY A 95 3.26 -1.90 3.25
N PHE A 96 4.25 -2.64 3.73
CA PHE A 96 5.64 -2.42 3.35
C PHE A 96 5.88 -2.65 1.86
N SER A 97 5.24 -3.67 1.27
CA SER A 97 5.36 -3.91 -0.17
C SER A 97 4.85 -2.73 -1.00
N LEU A 98 3.79 -2.07 -0.55
CA LEU A 98 3.26 -0.87 -1.22
C LEU A 98 4.15 0.37 -1.01
N LEU A 99 4.82 0.46 0.14
CA LEU A 99 5.69 1.59 0.44
C LEU A 99 7.05 1.51 -0.27
N LEU A 100 7.57 0.30 -0.50
CA LEU A 100 8.87 0.13 -1.13
C LEU A 100 8.79 0.44 -2.63
N PRO A 101 9.70 1.28 -3.16
CA PRO A 101 9.68 1.63 -4.58
C PRO A 101 9.95 0.44 -5.51
N PHE A 102 10.68 -0.57 -5.05
CA PHE A 102 10.97 -1.79 -5.82
C PHE A 102 9.70 -2.58 -6.13
N THR A 103 8.83 -2.75 -5.14
CA THR A 103 7.59 -3.50 -5.29
C THR A 103 6.52 -2.69 -6.02
N ARG A 104 6.56 -1.37 -5.93
CA ARG A 104 5.64 -0.50 -6.67
C ARG A 104 5.76 -0.65 -8.18
N ILE A 105 6.94 -0.99 -8.69
CA ILE A 105 7.14 -1.27 -10.12
C ILE A 105 6.23 -2.41 -10.57
N PHE A 106 6.12 -3.47 -9.79
CA PHE A 106 5.22 -4.59 -10.06
C PHE A 106 3.75 -4.19 -10.02
N TYR A 107 3.36 -3.39 -9.03
CA TYR A 107 1.99 -2.88 -8.92
C TYR A 107 1.63 -1.95 -10.08
N LYS A 108 2.55 -1.09 -10.50
CA LYS A 108 2.37 -0.22 -11.66
C LYS A 108 2.19 -1.03 -12.94
N ALA A 109 3.02 -2.05 -13.15
CA ALA A 109 2.90 -2.92 -14.32
C ALA A 109 1.57 -3.65 -14.36
N ALA A 110 1.11 -4.16 -13.21
CA ALA A 110 -0.18 -4.82 -13.09
C ALA A 110 -1.34 -3.85 -13.36
N ALA A 111 -1.25 -2.64 -12.82
CA ALA A 111 -2.25 -1.60 -13.02
C ALA A 111 -2.31 -1.17 -14.50
N GLN A 112 -1.16 -0.98 -15.14
CA GLN A 112 -1.10 -0.65 -16.57
C GLN A 112 -1.70 -1.75 -17.42
N LYS A 113 -1.41 -3.01 -17.13
CA LYS A 113 -2.03 -4.16 -17.82
C LYS A 113 -3.54 -4.16 -17.66
N TYR A 114 -4.02 -3.93 -16.46
CA TYR A 114 -5.45 -3.89 -16.17
C TYR A 114 -6.14 -2.76 -16.93
N PHE A 115 -5.56 -1.58 -16.93
CA PHE A 115 -6.10 -0.43 -17.65
C PHE A 115 -6.05 -0.62 -19.17
N THR A 116 -4.97 -1.19 -19.71
CA THR A 116 -4.84 -1.49 -21.14
C THR A 116 -5.92 -2.47 -21.59
N ARG A 117 -6.18 -3.52 -20.81
CA ARG A 117 -7.26 -4.47 -21.09
C ARG A 117 -8.63 -3.81 -21.12
N ARG A 118 -8.88 -2.89 -20.18
CA ARG A 118 -10.16 -2.16 -20.19
C ARG A 118 -10.28 -1.18 -21.34
N MET A 119 -9.16 -0.63 -21.81
CA MET A 119 -9.15 0.26 -22.97
C MET A 119 -9.42 -0.49 -24.28
N GLU A 120 -8.90 -1.70 -24.43
CA GLU A 120 -9.20 -2.55 -25.57
C GLU A 120 -10.69 -2.92 -25.64
N ASN A 121 -11.36 -2.97 -24.50
CA ASN A 121 -12.81 -3.19 -24.42
C ASN A 121 -13.65 -1.91 -24.59
N GLY A 122 -13.02 -0.77 -24.88
CA GLY A 122 -13.66 0.28 -25.67
C GLY A 122 -14.24 1.46 -24.94
N THR A 123 -13.89 1.83 -23.68
CA THR A 123 -14.65 2.93 -23.09
C THR A 123 -13.89 3.94 -22.22
N TYR A 124 -12.60 3.81 -21.99
CA TYR A 124 -11.93 4.77 -21.11
C TYR A 124 -10.73 5.42 -21.77
N GLN A 125 -10.77 6.73 -21.93
CA GLN A 125 -9.60 7.50 -22.28
C GLN A 125 -8.70 7.63 -21.06
N VAL A 126 -7.47 7.18 -21.20
CA VAL A 126 -6.47 7.34 -20.13
C VAL A 126 -5.82 8.70 -20.28
N TRP A 127 -5.95 9.50 -19.24
CA TRP A 127 -5.53 10.91 -19.21
C TRP A 127 -4.06 11.10 -18.88
N TRP A 128 -3.37 10.05 -18.45
CA TRP A 128 -1.97 10.15 -18.07
C TRP A 128 -1.09 9.43 -19.09
N ARG A 129 -0.59 10.11 -19.97
CA ARG A 129 0.50 9.63 -20.83
C ARG A 129 1.66 10.58 -20.74
#